data_03ab36c56af1e8519b9a6d1aa0138db7
#
_entry.id   03ab36c56af1e8519b9a6d1aa0138db7
#
_cell.length_a   1.000
_cell.length_b   1.000
_cell.length_c   1.000
_cell.angle_alpha   90.00
_cell.angle_beta   90.00
_cell.angle_gamma   90.00
#
_symmetry.space_group_name_H-M   'P 1'
#
loop_
_entity.id
_entity.type
_entity.pdbx_description
1 polymer ?
#
loop_
_entity_poly.entity_id
_entity_poly.type
_entity_poly.pdbx_seq_one_letter_code
_entity_poly.pdbx_strand_id
1 'polypeptide(L)'
;MRSLIQLLSLIALLFLPANFFATPSTQSAPNISITAALSPDKVQRGRSVQGTVVMEIPSGFHVNSNRPLERFLIPTQLNIEAPKGIRVSAVIYPRAVLRNFKFSKNRVAVYEARATMRFNLAVPANFSSGTVELKAHLRYQSCNTEVCFPPQTRDVSLWLKVQ
;
A
#
# COMPACT_ATOMS: atom_id res chain seq x y z
N MET A 1 -45.73 -55.71 55.89
CA MET A 1 -44.37 -55.74 56.44
C MET A 1 -43.35 -55.69 55.28
N ARG A 2 -42.41 -54.77 55.38
CA ARG A 2 -41.26 -54.52 54.56
C ARG A 2 -41.47 -53.73 53.22
N SER A 3 -41.26 -52.48 53.46
CA SER A 3 -41.06 -51.38 52.48
C SER A 3 -39.89 -51.61 51.50
N LEU A 4 -40.15 -51.51 50.26
CA LEU A 4 -39.05 -51.34 49.24
C LEU A 4 -39.02 -49.88 48.81
N ILE A 5 -38.08 -49.16 49.37
CA ILE A 5 -37.75 -47.81 48.96
C ILE A 5 -36.88 -47.89 47.70
N GLN A 6 -37.43 -47.52 46.54
CA GLN A 6 -36.66 -47.35 45.30
C GLN A 6 -35.95 -46.00 45.31
N LEU A 7 -34.64 -46.02 45.34
CA LEU A 7 -33.79 -44.86 45.12
C LEU A 7 -33.84 -44.51 43.62
N LEU A 8 -34.57 -43.48 43.27
CA LEU A 8 -34.44 -42.83 41.97
C LEU A 8 -33.22 -41.89 42.03
N SER A 9 -32.11 -42.34 41.42
CA SER A 9 -30.92 -41.51 41.22
C SER A 9 -31.14 -40.54 40.03
N LEU A 10 -31.36 -39.26 40.33
CA LEU A 10 -31.57 -38.19 39.38
C LEU A 10 -30.19 -37.74 38.87
N ILE A 11 -29.77 -38.22 37.71
CA ILE A 11 -28.57 -37.73 37.04
C ILE A 11 -28.94 -36.41 36.34
N ALA A 12 -28.67 -35.28 36.99
CA ALA A 12 -28.75 -33.96 36.40
C ALA A 12 -27.52 -33.76 35.48
N LEU A 13 -27.72 -33.93 34.18
CA LEU A 13 -26.72 -33.63 33.16
C LEU A 13 -26.59 -32.10 33.06
N LEU A 14 -25.55 -31.53 33.64
CA LEU A 14 -25.21 -30.13 33.56
C LEU A 14 -24.76 -29.82 32.10
N PHE A 15 -25.70 -29.34 31.28
CA PHE A 15 -25.38 -28.69 29.99
C PHE A 15 -24.74 -27.31 30.28
N LEU A 16 -23.43 -27.26 30.35
CA LEU A 16 -22.69 -25.98 30.30
C LEU A 16 -22.80 -25.42 28.89
N PRO A 17 -23.36 -24.22 28.68
CA PRO A 17 -23.30 -23.58 27.36
C PRO A 17 -21.84 -23.26 27.04
N ALA A 18 -21.31 -23.87 26.00
CA ALA A 18 -20.01 -23.49 25.44
C ALA A 18 -20.14 -22.07 24.85
N ASN A 19 -19.71 -21.08 25.62
CA ASN A 19 -19.57 -19.70 25.10
C ASN A 19 -18.46 -19.72 24.02
N PHE A 20 -18.85 -19.80 22.76
CA PHE A 20 -17.97 -19.54 21.64
C PHE A 20 -17.62 -18.04 21.64
N PHE A 21 -16.54 -17.67 22.31
CA PHE A 21 -15.92 -16.38 22.10
C PHE A 21 -15.36 -16.37 20.68
N ALA A 22 -16.10 -15.77 19.75
CA ALA A 22 -15.59 -15.45 18.43
C ALA A 22 -14.40 -14.48 18.62
N THR A 23 -13.18 -14.98 18.42
CA THR A 23 -11.99 -14.13 18.41
C THR A 23 -12.13 -13.15 17.26
N PRO A 24 -12.07 -11.82 17.52
CA PRO A 24 -12.12 -10.84 16.45
C PRO A 24 -10.92 -11.11 15.51
N SER A 25 -11.20 -11.45 14.26
CA SER A 25 -10.16 -11.56 13.24
C SER A 25 -9.55 -10.17 13.01
N THR A 26 -8.38 -9.94 13.56
CA THR A 26 -7.62 -8.72 13.31
C THR A 26 -7.18 -8.74 11.84
N GLN A 27 -7.92 -8.04 10.98
CA GLN A 27 -7.54 -7.89 9.59
C GLN A 27 -6.23 -7.08 9.53
N SER A 28 -5.17 -7.71 9.06
CA SER A 28 -3.88 -7.04 8.84
C SER A 28 -3.86 -6.29 7.52
N ALA A 29 -3.08 -5.19 7.48
CA ALA A 29 -2.83 -4.47 6.23
C ALA A 29 -2.16 -5.39 5.19
N PRO A 30 -2.49 -5.24 3.89
CA PRO A 30 -1.92 -6.07 2.84
C PRO A 30 -0.41 -5.80 2.69
N ASN A 31 0.33 -6.84 2.32
CA ASN A 31 1.70 -6.68 1.87
C ASN A 31 1.71 -6.21 0.40
N ILE A 32 1.88 -4.91 0.20
CA ILE A 32 2.00 -4.30 -1.14
C ILE A 32 3.48 -4.33 -1.54
N SER A 33 3.79 -5.00 -2.64
CA SER A 33 5.14 -5.00 -3.22
C SER A 33 5.38 -3.70 -3.96
N ILE A 34 6.54 -3.07 -3.71
CA ILE A 34 6.95 -1.83 -4.36
C ILE A 34 8.32 -2.03 -4.97
N THR A 35 8.43 -1.74 -6.26
CA THR A 35 9.69 -1.78 -7.01
C THR A 35 9.94 -0.46 -7.69
N ALA A 36 11.21 -0.11 -7.89
CA ALA A 36 11.62 1.09 -8.61
C ALA A 36 12.76 0.79 -9.57
N ALA A 37 12.78 1.46 -10.70
CA ALA A 37 13.82 1.30 -11.71
C ALA A 37 14.06 2.61 -12.47
N LEU A 38 15.29 2.77 -12.95
CA LEU A 38 15.68 3.79 -13.94
C LEU A 38 15.87 3.14 -15.29
N SER A 39 15.45 3.80 -16.36
CA SER A 39 15.63 3.30 -17.73
C SER A 39 16.08 4.43 -18.65
N PRO A 40 17.34 4.35 -19.13
CA PRO A 40 18.41 3.44 -18.72
C PRO A 40 18.93 3.74 -17.28
N ASP A 41 19.66 2.79 -16.68
CA ASP A 41 20.34 2.97 -15.37
C ASP A 41 21.68 3.74 -15.49
N LYS A 42 22.10 4.06 -16.72
CA LYS A 42 23.29 4.82 -17.09
C LYS A 42 22.89 6.01 -17.94
N VAL A 43 23.49 7.17 -17.68
CA VAL A 43 23.16 8.39 -18.41
C VAL A 43 24.42 9.26 -18.58
N GLN A 44 24.52 9.90 -19.73
CA GLN A 44 25.54 10.94 -19.95
C GLN A 44 25.09 12.26 -19.32
N ARG A 45 26.04 13.05 -18.86
CA ARG A 45 25.80 14.42 -18.39
C ARG A 45 25.06 15.23 -19.46
N GLY A 46 24.18 16.12 -19.05
CA GLY A 46 23.32 16.90 -19.93
C GLY A 46 22.13 16.14 -20.50
N ARG A 47 21.90 14.88 -20.11
CA ARG A 47 20.81 14.04 -20.58
C ARG A 47 19.79 13.76 -19.49
N SER A 48 18.67 13.18 -19.89
CA SER A 48 17.61 12.79 -18.98
C SER A 48 17.41 11.27 -18.99
N VAL A 49 16.92 10.76 -17.86
CA VAL A 49 16.54 9.35 -17.68
C VAL A 49 15.17 9.26 -17.07
N GLN A 50 14.40 8.26 -17.46
CA GLN A 50 13.08 8.00 -16.88
C GLN A 50 13.20 7.10 -15.66
N GLY A 51 12.51 7.47 -14.57
CA GLY A 51 12.29 6.64 -13.41
C GLY A 51 10.86 6.11 -13.38
N THR A 52 10.71 4.90 -12.85
CA THR A 52 9.43 4.23 -12.69
C THR A 52 9.36 3.63 -11.29
N VAL A 53 8.23 3.83 -10.59
CA VAL A 53 7.88 3.15 -9.33
C VAL A 53 6.59 2.38 -9.57
N VAL A 54 6.60 1.10 -9.24
CA VAL A 54 5.47 0.19 -9.43
C VAL A 54 5.01 -0.35 -8.09
N MET A 55 3.71 -0.27 -7.84
CA MET A 55 3.02 -0.94 -6.73
C MET A 55 2.25 -2.13 -7.28
N GLU A 56 2.47 -3.32 -6.71
CA GLU A 56 1.62 -4.50 -6.93
C GLU A 56 0.67 -4.64 -5.75
N ILE A 57 -0.60 -4.43 -6.02
CA ILE A 57 -1.68 -4.40 -5.02
C ILE A 57 -2.39 -5.74 -5.04
N PRO A 58 -2.40 -6.51 -3.94
CA PRO A 58 -3.06 -7.81 -3.89
C PRO A 58 -4.56 -7.72 -4.19
N SER A 59 -5.13 -8.81 -4.72
CA SER A 59 -6.58 -8.92 -4.95
C SER A 59 -7.36 -8.71 -3.66
N GLY A 60 -8.52 -8.04 -3.76
CA GLY A 60 -9.37 -7.66 -2.61
C GLY A 60 -8.93 -6.37 -1.91
N PHE A 61 -7.79 -5.78 -2.32
CA PHE A 61 -7.30 -4.51 -1.79
C PHE A 61 -7.17 -3.46 -2.87
N HIS A 62 -7.13 -2.22 -2.43
CA HIS A 62 -6.86 -1.04 -3.25
C HIS A 62 -6.05 -0.02 -2.45
N VAL A 63 -5.47 0.96 -3.13
CA VAL A 63 -4.89 2.14 -2.49
C VAL A 63 -5.61 3.37 -3.01
N ASN A 64 -5.74 4.38 -2.17
CA ASN A 64 -6.32 5.65 -2.61
C ASN A 64 -5.49 6.24 -3.74
N SER A 65 -6.12 6.89 -4.70
CA SER A 65 -5.39 7.59 -5.77
C SER A 65 -4.57 8.77 -5.23
N ASN A 66 -3.75 9.37 -6.07
CA ASN A 66 -3.04 10.61 -5.74
C ASN A 66 -3.96 11.83 -5.62
N ARG A 67 -5.24 11.70 -6.04
CA ARG A 67 -6.29 12.71 -5.94
C ARG A 67 -7.58 12.06 -5.46
N PRO A 68 -7.66 11.68 -4.17
CA PRO A 68 -8.88 11.11 -3.62
C PRO A 68 -10.00 12.16 -3.65
N LEU A 69 -11.24 11.70 -3.82
CA LEU A 69 -12.41 12.58 -3.88
C LEU A 69 -12.94 12.98 -2.50
N GLU A 70 -12.54 12.26 -1.45
CA GLU A 70 -12.95 12.50 -0.07
C GLU A 70 -11.78 13.00 0.76
N ARG A 71 -12.03 14.01 1.62
CA ARG A 71 -10.98 14.68 2.42
C ARG A 71 -10.34 13.81 3.51
N PHE A 72 -11.06 12.79 3.97
CA PHE A 72 -10.56 11.87 5.00
C PHE A 72 -9.64 10.78 4.44
N LEU A 73 -9.61 10.59 3.13
CA LEU A 73 -8.77 9.60 2.47
C LEU A 73 -7.36 10.15 2.26
N ILE A 74 -6.37 9.38 2.65
CA ILE A 74 -4.96 9.74 2.50
C ILE A 74 -4.51 9.44 1.06
N PRO A 75 -4.02 10.44 0.30
CA PRO A 75 -3.59 10.24 -1.08
C PRO A 75 -2.32 9.41 -1.18
N THR A 76 -2.17 8.69 -2.29
CA THR A 76 -0.88 8.12 -2.71
C THR A 76 0.03 9.26 -3.18
N GLN A 77 1.20 9.38 -2.56
CA GLN A 77 2.18 10.42 -2.84
C GLN A 77 3.57 9.81 -3.02
N LEU A 78 4.19 10.09 -4.16
CA LEU A 78 5.56 9.71 -4.46
C LEU A 78 6.44 10.97 -4.44
N ASN A 79 7.44 10.97 -3.58
CA ASN A 79 8.49 11.98 -3.55
C ASN A 79 9.83 11.35 -3.92
N ILE A 80 10.60 12.00 -4.78
CA ILE A 80 11.92 11.53 -5.20
C ILE A 80 12.97 12.47 -4.62
N GLU A 81 13.76 11.95 -3.72
CA GLU A 81 14.95 12.62 -3.21
C GLU A 81 16.13 12.32 -4.16
N ALA A 82 16.74 13.36 -4.71
CA ALA A 82 17.84 13.26 -5.63
C ALA A 82 19.03 14.11 -5.15
N PRO A 83 20.26 13.75 -5.50
CA PRO A 83 21.45 14.56 -5.21
C PRO A 83 21.33 15.98 -5.78
N LYS A 84 21.92 16.94 -5.05
CA LYS A 84 21.92 18.34 -5.47
C LYS A 84 22.39 18.51 -6.92
N GLY A 85 21.62 19.21 -7.72
CA GLY A 85 21.89 19.45 -9.13
C GLY A 85 21.03 18.61 -10.08
N ILE A 86 20.68 17.38 -9.73
CA ILE A 86 19.73 16.58 -10.52
C ILE A 86 18.32 17.13 -10.31
N ARG A 87 17.63 17.44 -11.42
CA ARG A 87 16.24 17.94 -11.38
C ARG A 87 15.28 16.77 -11.60
N VAL A 88 14.29 16.68 -10.73
CA VAL A 88 13.20 15.70 -10.81
C VAL A 88 11.97 16.38 -11.39
N SER A 89 11.34 15.78 -12.40
CA SER A 89 10.06 16.28 -12.94
C SER A 89 8.91 16.00 -11.97
N ALA A 90 7.74 16.59 -12.26
CA ALA A 90 6.50 16.15 -11.62
C ALA A 90 6.26 14.65 -11.89
N VAL A 91 5.69 13.97 -10.90
CA VAL A 91 5.33 12.54 -11.00
C VAL A 91 4.05 12.41 -11.81
N ILE A 92 4.08 11.52 -12.80
CA ILE A 92 2.92 11.11 -13.58
C ILE A 92 2.33 9.87 -12.93
N TYR A 93 1.12 9.99 -12.41
CA TYR A 93 0.37 8.90 -11.79
C TYR A 93 -0.51 8.17 -12.80
N PRO A 94 -0.83 6.88 -12.56
CA PRO A 94 -1.77 6.17 -13.42
C PRO A 94 -3.18 6.74 -13.29
N ARG A 95 -4.03 6.44 -14.26
CA ARG A 95 -5.45 6.79 -14.19
C ARG A 95 -6.11 6.00 -13.04
N ALA A 96 -6.77 6.72 -12.14
CA ALA A 96 -7.56 6.10 -11.08
C ALA A 96 -8.85 5.48 -11.62
N VAL A 97 -9.31 4.41 -10.99
CA VAL A 97 -10.64 3.84 -11.19
C VAL A 97 -11.58 4.34 -10.10
N LEU A 98 -12.86 4.47 -10.43
CA LEU A 98 -13.88 4.89 -9.46
C LEU A 98 -14.65 3.67 -8.96
N ARG A 99 -14.71 3.50 -7.63
CA ARG A 99 -15.38 2.37 -6.96
C ARG A 99 -16.35 2.86 -5.89
N ASN A 100 -17.33 2.04 -5.57
CA ASN A 100 -18.22 2.22 -4.42
C ASN A 100 -17.77 1.30 -3.30
N PHE A 101 -17.63 1.82 -2.08
CA PHE A 101 -17.25 1.06 -0.90
C PHE A 101 -18.20 1.36 0.26
N LYS A 102 -18.35 0.42 1.20
CA LYS A 102 -19.27 0.56 2.33
C LYS A 102 -18.89 1.73 3.27
N PHE A 103 -17.61 2.08 3.34
CA PHE A 103 -17.10 3.16 4.19
C PHE A 103 -17.30 4.57 3.59
N SER A 104 -17.79 4.71 2.37
CA SER A 104 -18.01 6.01 1.72
C SER A 104 -19.38 6.08 1.05
N LYS A 105 -20.07 7.21 1.21
CA LYS A 105 -21.32 7.49 0.50
C LYS A 105 -21.10 7.81 -0.98
N ASN A 106 -19.93 8.31 -1.32
CA ASN A 106 -19.56 8.72 -2.67
C ASN A 106 -18.58 7.72 -3.29
N ARG A 107 -18.42 7.80 -4.61
CA ARG A 107 -17.41 7.02 -5.34
C ARG A 107 -16.01 7.43 -4.89
N VAL A 108 -15.14 6.46 -4.73
CA VAL A 108 -13.74 6.64 -4.32
C VAL A 108 -12.82 6.41 -5.52
N ALA A 109 -11.86 7.33 -5.72
CA ALA A 109 -10.84 7.19 -6.74
C ALA A 109 -9.66 6.38 -6.20
N VAL A 110 -9.38 5.22 -6.79
CA VAL A 110 -8.41 4.24 -6.28
C VAL A 110 -7.50 3.68 -7.36
N TYR A 111 -6.41 3.05 -6.94
CA TYR A 111 -5.57 2.16 -7.74
C TYR A 111 -5.76 0.72 -7.27
N GLU A 112 -5.87 -0.20 -8.24
CA GLU A 112 -6.06 -1.64 -8.05
C GLU A 112 -5.03 -2.42 -8.87
N ALA A 113 -4.74 -3.64 -8.47
CA ALA A 113 -3.82 -4.57 -9.12
C ALA A 113 -2.41 -3.99 -9.28
N ARG A 114 -2.21 -3.10 -10.23
CA ARG A 114 -0.90 -2.49 -10.51
C ARG A 114 -1.03 -0.97 -10.68
N ALA A 115 -0.23 -0.21 -9.92
CA ALA A 115 -0.12 1.24 -10.09
C ALA A 115 1.32 1.61 -10.48
N THR A 116 1.48 2.21 -11.65
CA THR A 116 2.79 2.60 -12.20
C THR A 116 2.90 4.12 -12.23
N MET A 117 3.83 4.65 -11.44
CA MET A 117 4.17 6.07 -11.39
C MET A 117 5.46 6.30 -12.17
N ARG A 118 5.53 7.40 -12.93
CA ARG A 118 6.69 7.76 -13.75
C ARG A 118 7.16 9.17 -13.45
N PHE A 119 8.45 9.39 -13.58
CA PHE A 119 9.10 10.70 -13.46
C PHE A 119 10.33 10.74 -14.34
N ASN A 120 10.86 11.93 -14.60
CA ASN A 120 12.11 12.11 -15.33
C ASN A 120 13.14 12.78 -14.42
N LEU A 121 14.39 12.37 -14.60
CA LEU A 121 15.55 12.98 -13.98
C LEU A 121 16.36 13.69 -15.06
N ALA A 122 16.64 14.97 -14.88
CA ALA A 122 17.53 15.72 -15.76
C ALA A 122 18.88 15.91 -15.07
N VAL A 123 19.92 15.30 -15.63
CA VAL A 123 21.30 15.39 -15.14
C VAL A 123 21.99 16.57 -15.85
N PRO A 124 22.47 17.57 -15.11
CA PRO A 124 23.11 18.74 -15.74
C PRO A 124 24.47 18.37 -16.38
N ALA A 125 24.87 19.15 -17.37
CA ALA A 125 26.13 18.91 -18.11
C ALA A 125 27.39 19.02 -17.25
N ASN A 126 27.33 19.80 -16.17
CA ASN A 126 28.42 20.00 -15.21
C ASN A 126 28.34 19.08 -13.99
N PHE A 127 27.47 18.07 -14.00
CA PHE A 127 27.39 17.10 -12.91
C PHE A 127 28.62 16.19 -12.88
N SER A 128 29.08 15.79 -11.71
CA SER A 128 30.22 14.88 -11.59
C SER A 128 29.84 13.48 -12.08
N SER A 129 30.75 12.83 -12.82
CA SER A 129 30.59 11.41 -13.14
C SER A 129 30.69 10.54 -11.90
N GLY A 130 30.01 9.39 -11.94
CA GLY A 130 29.98 8.45 -10.80
C GLY A 130 28.62 7.81 -10.62
N THR A 131 28.50 6.97 -9.61
CA THR A 131 27.20 6.35 -9.23
C THR A 131 26.60 7.16 -8.11
N VAL A 132 25.33 7.54 -8.26
CA VAL A 132 24.55 8.28 -7.28
C VAL A 132 23.32 7.51 -6.86
N GLU A 133 22.96 7.65 -5.59
CA GLU A 133 21.72 7.12 -5.04
C GLU A 133 20.62 8.18 -5.11
N LEU A 134 19.42 7.74 -5.46
CA LEU A 134 18.18 8.46 -5.28
C LEU A 134 17.28 7.65 -4.37
N LYS A 135 16.40 8.31 -3.62
CA LYS A 135 15.40 7.64 -2.77
C LYS A 135 13.99 8.00 -3.23
N ALA A 136 13.19 6.98 -3.47
CA ALA A 136 11.78 7.11 -3.74
C ALA A 136 11.00 6.86 -2.46
N HIS A 137 10.35 7.91 -1.91
CA HIS A 137 9.51 7.85 -0.72
C HIS A 137 8.05 7.76 -1.17
N LEU A 138 7.46 6.57 -1.04
CA LEU A 138 6.08 6.33 -1.44
C LEU A 138 5.18 6.23 -0.21
N ARG A 139 4.33 7.23 0.00
CA ARG A 139 3.28 7.22 1.03
C ARG A 139 1.96 6.83 0.40
N TYR A 140 1.23 5.91 1.03
CA TYR A 140 -0.07 5.44 0.56
C TYR A 140 -0.94 4.95 1.72
N GLN A 141 -2.24 4.84 1.47
CA GLN A 141 -3.20 4.20 2.35
C GLN A 141 -3.89 3.08 1.61
N SER A 142 -3.75 1.86 2.13
CA SER A 142 -4.45 0.68 1.61
C SER A 142 -5.80 0.50 2.30
N CYS A 143 -6.76 -0.01 1.57
CA CYS A 143 -8.10 -0.32 2.06
C CYS A 143 -8.58 -1.65 1.43
N ASN A 144 -9.54 -2.29 2.09
CA ASN A 144 -10.36 -3.35 1.49
C ASN A 144 -11.78 -2.80 1.24
N THR A 145 -12.76 -3.67 1.03
CA THR A 145 -14.15 -3.25 0.77
C THR A 145 -14.86 -2.64 1.98
N GLU A 146 -14.31 -2.78 3.20
CA GLU A 146 -14.95 -2.42 4.45
C GLU A 146 -14.22 -1.34 5.23
N VAL A 147 -12.88 -1.43 5.29
CA VAL A 147 -12.03 -0.56 6.11
C VAL A 147 -10.78 -0.09 5.37
N CYS A 148 -10.27 1.06 5.80
CA CYS A 148 -8.95 1.56 5.42
C CYS A 148 -7.96 1.33 6.57
N PHE A 149 -6.77 0.86 6.22
CA PHE A 149 -5.67 0.65 7.16
C PHE A 149 -4.91 1.95 7.42
N PRO A 150 -4.12 2.02 8.48
CA PRO A 150 -3.23 3.17 8.70
C PRO A 150 -2.33 3.41 7.49
N PRO A 151 -2.05 4.69 7.15
CA PRO A 151 -1.14 5.01 6.05
C PRO A 151 0.26 4.48 6.30
N GLN A 152 0.92 4.06 5.23
CA GLN A 152 2.29 3.55 5.25
C GLN A 152 3.18 4.41 4.36
N THR A 153 4.47 4.44 4.70
CA THR A 153 5.54 4.97 3.84
C THR A 153 6.53 3.86 3.55
N ARG A 154 6.95 3.75 2.29
CA ARG A 154 7.96 2.80 1.83
C ARG A 154 9.03 3.55 1.06
N ASP A 155 10.27 3.26 1.40
CA ASP A 155 11.44 3.84 0.76
C ASP A 155 12.08 2.80 -0.15
N VAL A 156 12.43 3.22 -1.37
CA VAL A 156 13.13 2.38 -2.36
C VAL A 156 14.29 3.16 -2.92
N SER A 157 15.49 2.58 -2.87
CA SER A 157 16.69 3.17 -3.47
C SER A 157 16.78 2.89 -4.96
N LEU A 158 17.24 3.88 -5.71
CA LEU A 158 17.51 3.83 -7.15
C LEU A 158 18.96 4.28 -7.38
N TRP A 159 19.68 3.56 -8.20
CA TRP A 159 21.07 3.86 -8.48
C TRP A 159 21.23 4.31 -9.94
N LEU A 160 21.84 5.47 -10.14
CA LEU A 160 22.10 6.06 -11.44
C LEU A 160 23.59 6.19 -11.67
N LYS A 161 24.11 5.60 -12.74
CA LYS A 161 25.49 5.79 -13.19
C LYS A 161 25.57 6.97 -14.16
N VAL A 162 26.21 8.06 -13.74
CA VAL A 162 26.46 9.24 -14.57
C VAL A 162 27.84 9.13 -15.24
N GLN A 163 27.89 9.36 -16.55
CA GLN A 163 29.09 9.25 -17.40
C GLN A 163 29.46 10.59 -18.05
#